data_3c46f634ae7d1863cbeeb5c9c4412b98
#
_entry.id   3c46f634ae7d1863cbeeb5c9c4412b98
#
_cell.length_a   1.000
_cell.length_b   1.000
_cell.length_c   1.000
_cell.angle_alpha   90.00
_cell.angle_beta   90.00
_cell.angle_gamma   90.00
#
_symmetry.space_group_name_H-M   'P 1'
#
loop_
_entity.id
_entity.type
_entity.pdbx_description
1 polymer ?
#
loop_
_entity_poly.entity_id
_entity_poly.type
_entity_poly.pdbx_seq_one_letter_code
_entity_poly.pdbx_strand_id
1 'polypeptide(L)'
;MEKVIIEAKERKTINKRSRNSLRNEGRVPGVLYGSRMEPIPIDVTRVAINPVIFTAKTHLLSLKLDGHQDYECVVKDVQFDPVSDKVVHFDLIGLTRGEKIELEVPVQILGSAVGVKEGGLLQESLHKLNIECLPVNIPQSLEIDVTSLNVGDSIHVADLSFENITILNPEDAIVVSVVLPKVEKEPEPAEEGEEFDEEEGTAEPEVIGKGKEPEEENKE
;
A
#
# COMPACT_ATOMS: atom_id res chain seq x y z
N MET A 1 9.97 -19.55 11.31
CA MET A 1 10.21 -18.31 10.53
C MET A 1 11.70 -18.09 10.33
N GLU A 2 12.08 -17.61 9.17
CA GLU A 2 13.46 -17.19 8.92
C GLU A 2 13.71 -15.86 9.64
N LYS A 3 14.78 -15.80 10.44
CA LYS A 3 15.24 -14.57 11.07
C LYS A 3 16.22 -13.87 10.14
N VAL A 4 15.90 -12.67 9.73
CA VAL A 4 16.78 -11.83 8.92
C VAL A 4 17.55 -10.89 9.85
N ILE A 5 18.88 -10.89 9.74
CA ILE A 5 19.73 -10.00 10.55
C ILE A 5 19.96 -8.71 9.77
N ILE A 6 19.66 -7.57 10.39
CA ILE A 6 19.86 -6.25 9.81
C ILE A 6 20.74 -5.41 10.74
N GLU A 7 21.78 -4.82 10.17
CA GLU A 7 22.63 -3.85 10.87
C GLU A 7 22.05 -2.45 10.73
N ALA A 8 21.82 -1.79 11.84
CA ALA A 8 21.29 -0.44 11.91
C ALA A 8 22.21 0.47 12.73
N LYS A 9 22.16 1.75 12.42
CA LYS A 9 22.83 2.80 13.19
C LYS A 9 21.81 3.68 13.88
N GLU A 10 22.12 4.07 15.13
CA GLU A 10 21.31 5.04 15.84
C GLU A 10 21.55 6.45 15.29
N ARG A 11 20.45 7.20 15.10
CA ARG A 11 20.49 8.57 14.58
C ARG A 11 20.37 9.57 15.71
N LYS A 12 21.41 10.38 15.89
CA LYS A 12 21.42 11.49 16.86
C LYS A 12 20.72 12.75 16.35
N THR A 13 20.62 12.91 15.02
CA THR A 13 20.09 14.12 14.39
C THR A 13 18.83 13.82 13.58
N ILE A 14 17.70 14.49 13.92
CA ILE A 14 16.37 14.22 13.35
C ILE A 14 15.88 15.40 12.49
N ASN A 15 16.75 16.09 11.74
CA ASN A 15 16.38 17.24 10.90
C ASN A 15 15.99 16.79 9.49
N LYS A 16 15.22 17.64 8.77
CA LYS A 16 14.87 17.45 7.36
C LYS A 16 16.12 17.30 6.46
N ARG A 17 17.16 18.11 6.71
CA ARG A 17 18.42 18.06 5.96
C ARG A 17 19.15 16.73 6.12
N SER A 18 19.27 16.23 7.36
CA SER A 18 19.90 14.95 7.66
C SER A 18 19.16 13.77 6.98
N ARG A 19 17.82 13.76 7.01
CA ARG A 19 17.03 12.71 6.34
C ARG A 19 17.27 12.67 4.84
N ASN A 20 17.35 13.84 4.19
CA ASN A 20 17.62 13.91 2.76
C ASN A 20 19.06 13.48 2.41
N SER A 21 20.04 13.86 3.23
CA SER A 21 21.44 13.40 3.07
C SER A 21 21.54 11.88 3.12
N LEU A 22 20.94 11.25 4.15
CA LEU A 22 20.91 9.80 4.30
C LEU A 22 20.30 9.07 3.10
N ARG A 23 19.18 9.60 2.57
CA ARG A 23 18.53 9.01 1.40
C ARG A 23 19.41 9.10 0.15
N ASN A 24 20.14 10.21 -0.02
CA ASN A 24 21.11 10.39 -1.11
C ASN A 24 22.31 9.46 -0.97
N GLU A 25 22.71 9.13 0.25
CA GLU A 25 23.78 8.16 0.56
C GLU A 25 23.32 6.70 0.43
N GLY A 26 22.06 6.46 0.01
CA GLY A 26 21.49 5.12 -0.13
C GLY A 26 21.09 4.47 1.20
N ARG A 27 20.91 5.26 2.25
CA ARG A 27 20.39 4.81 3.55
C ARG A 27 18.93 5.21 3.71
N VAL A 28 18.17 4.41 4.41
CA VAL A 28 16.74 4.66 4.68
C VAL A 28 16.59 4.95 6.17
N PRO A 29 15.98 6.09 6.54
CA PRO A 29 15.65 6.37 7.92
C PRO A 29 14.44 5.56 8.37
N GLY A 30 14.46 5.10 9.61
CA GLY A 30 13.36 4.39 10.25
C GLY A 30 13.27 4.71 11.73
N VAL A 31 12.30 4.11 12.40
CA VAL A 31 12.10 4.18 13.84
C VAL A 31 11.84 2.77 14.38
N LEU A 32 12.50 2.42 15.47
CA LEU A 32 12.21 1.23 16.26
C LEU A 32 11.46 1.67 17.52
N TYR A 33 10.30 1.10 17.78
CA TYR A 33 9.52 1.35 18.98
C TYR A 33 8.82 0.10 19.49
N GLY A 34 8.32 0.13 20.70
CA GLY A 34 7.61 -0.99 21.32
C GLY A 34 6.96 -0.57 22.63
N SER A 35 6.14 -1.43 23.23
CA SER A 35 5.36 -1.10 24.44
C SER A 35 6.21 -0.72 25.64
N ARG A 36 7.44 -1.23 25.75
CA ARG A 36 8.31 -1.04 26.92
C ARG A 36 9.66 -0.39 26.58
N MET A 37 9.77 0.22 25.39
CA MET A 37 10.99 0.86 24.96
C MET A 37 10.69 2.25 24.41
N GLU A 38 11.59 3.18 24.63
CA GLU A 38 11.52 4.50 24.00
C GLU A 38 11.78 4.36 22.48
N PRO A 39 11.12 5.20 21.66
CA PRO A 39 11.34 5.20 20.22
C PRO A 39 12.81 5.55 19.90
N ILE A 40 13.49 4.64 19.23
CA ILE A 40 14.88 4.80 18.81
C ILE A 40 14.90 5.13 17.32
N PRO A 41 15.33 6.34 16.92
CA PRO A 41 15.50 6.67 15.50
C PRO A 41 16.72 5.95 14.95
N ILE A 42 16.53 5.19 13.88
CA ILE A 42 17.56 4.37 13.25
C ILE A 42 17.72 4.72 11.76
N ASP A 43 18.80 4.26 11.17
CA ASP A 43 18.97 4.22 9.73
C ASP A 43 19.64 2.90 9.30
N VAL A 44 19.17 2.40 8.15
CA VAL A 44 19.62 1.14 7.57
C VAL A 44 20.03 1.37 6.12
N THR A 45 20.94 0.58 5.59
CA THR A 45 21.26 0.61 4.17
C THR A 45 20.07 0.08 3.34
N ARG A 46 19.75 0.77 2.24
CA ARG A 46 18.64 0.37 1.34
C ARG A 46 18.77 -1.09 0.87
N VAL A 47 20.00 -1.52 0.60
CA VAL A 47 20.28 -2.89 0.14
C VAL A 47 19.87 -3.94 1.19
N ALA A 48 20.05 -3.64 2.48
CA ALA A 48 19.70 -4.58 3.55
C ALA A 48 18.20 -4.65 3.85
N ILE A 49 17.46 -3.54 3.69
CA ILE A 49 16.03 -3.49 4.02
C ILE A 49 15.13 -3.89 2.83
N ASN A 50 15.55 -3.66 1.58
CA ASN A 50 14.76 -3.98 0.40
C ASN A 50 14.31 -5.45 0.32
N PRO A 51 15.16 -6.47 0.57
CA PRO A 51 14.73 -7.87 0.50
C PRO A 51 13.63 -8.22 1.50
N VAL A 52 13.51 -7.47 2.59
CA VAL A 52 12.50 -7.68 3.62
C VAL A 52 11.17 -7.02 3.25
N ILE A 53 11.25 -5.83 2.64
CA ILE A 53 10.06 -5.02 2.32
C ILE A 53 9.39 -5.52 1.02
N PHE A 54 10.17 -5.87 -0.01
CA PHE A 54 9.65 -6.29 -1.32
C PHE A 54 9.35 -7.80 -1.39
N THR A 55 9.00 -8.41 -0.28
CA THR A 55 8.54 -9.80 -0.20
C THR A 55 7.08 -9.86 0.21
N ALA A 56 6.33 -10.81 -0.37
CA ALA A 56 4.95 -11.09 0.02
C ALA A 56 4.89 -11.97 1.30
N LYS A 57 5.83 -11.76 2.23
CA LYS A 57 5.91 -12.53 3.48
C LYS A 57 6.32 -11.62 4.63
N THR A 58 5.73 -11.84 5.79
CA THR A 58 6.17 -11.20 7.03
C THR A 58 7.45 -11.85 7.55
N HIS A 59 8.49 -11.07 7.77
CA HIS A 59 9.78 -11.54 8.29
C HIS A 59 10.00 -11.09 9.72
N LEU A 60 10.57 -11.99 10.51
CA LEU A 60 11.08 -11.67 11.84
C LEU A 60 12.52 -11.14 11.69
N LEU A 61 12.74 -9.91 12.18
CA LEU A 61 14.03 -9.24 12.06
C LEU A 61 14.80 -9.31 13.38
N SER A 62 16.09 -9.54 13.30
CA SER A 62 17.03 -9.31 14.38
C SER A 62 17.86 -8.06 14.04
N LEU A 63 17.52 -6.97 14.69
CA LEU A 63 18.16 -5.67 14.48
C LEU A 63 19.40 -5.55 15.37
N LYS A 64 20.57 -5.43 14.75
CA LYS A 64 21.82 -5.14 15.45
C LYS A 64 22.07 -3.64 15.45
N LEU A 65 22.03 -3.02 16.62
CA LEU A 65 22.35 -1.62 16.83
C LEU A 65 23.75 -1.49 17.40
N ASP A 66 24.56 -0.62 16.82
CA ASP A 66 25.90 -0.31 17.33
C ASP A 66 25.81 0.15 18.80
N GLY A 67 26.38 -0.63 19.72
CA GLY A 67 26.42 -0.32 21.15
C GLY A 67 25.20 -0.72 21.98
N HIS A 68 24.21 -1.38 21.40
CA HIS A 68 22.99 -1.88 22.06
C HIS A 68 22.89 -3.40 21.96
N GLN A 69 21.90 -3.95 22.67
CA GLN A 69 21.51 -5.36 22.53
C GLN A 69 20.79 -5.59 21.18
N ASP A 70 20.81 -6.83 20.71
CA ASP A 70 20.03 -7.23 19.54
C ASP A 70 18.52 -7.16 19.87
N TYR A 71 17.74 -6.47 19.00
CA TYR A 71 16.31 -6.35 19.14
C TYR A 71 15.59 -7.26 18.16
N GLU A 72 14.67 -8.08 18.65
CA GLU A 72 13.74 -8.79 17.80
C GLU A 72 12.59 -7.85 17.44
N CYS A 73 12.33 -7.67 16.15
CA CYS A 73 11.32 -6.74 15.65
C CYS A 73 10.67 -7.24 14.36
N VAL A 74 9.56 -6.62 13.98
CA VAL A 74 8.83 -6.84 12.73
C VAL A 74 8.58 -5.48 12.06
N VAL A 75 8.51 -5.46 10.74
CA VAL A 75 8.10 -4.27 10.00
C VAL A 75 6.62 -4.03 10.24
N LYS A 76 6.27 -2.84 10.73
CA LYS A 76 4.88 -2.42 10.94
C LYS A 76 4.34 -1.64 9.75
N ASP A 77 5.10 -0.64 9.30
CA ASP A 77 4.70 0.23 8.19
C ASP A 77 5.90 0.60 7.33
N VAL A 78 5.64 0.86 6.05
CA VAL A 78 6.65 1.29 5.09
C VAL A 78 6.08 2.37 4.20
N GLN A 79 6.82 3.47 4.09
CA GLN A 79 6.49 4.57 3.20
C GLN A 79 7.33 4.49 1.93
N PHE A 80 6.67 4.57 0.79
CA PHE A 80 7.29 4.58 -0.53
C PHE A 80 7.21 5.96 -1.18
N ASP A 81 8.15 6.25 -2.03
CA ASP A 81 8.07 7.39 -2.94
C ASP A 81 7.12 7.04 -4.10
N PRO A 82 6.06 7.83 -4.36
CA PRO A 82 5.02 7.48 -5.33
C PRO A 82 5.47 7.48 -6.80
N VAL A 83 6.64 8.02 -7.11
CA VAL A 83 7.17 8.09 -8.47
C VAL A 83 8.28 7.08 -8.73
N SER A 84 9.14 6.86 -7.74
CA SER A 84 10.32 6.00 -7.89
C SER A 84 10.21 4.64 -7.19
N ASP A 85 9.10 4.38 -6.47
CA ASP A 85 8.83 3.19 -5.64
C ASP A 85 9.95 2.87 -4.62
N LYS A 86 10.79 3.85 -4.33
CA LYS A 86 11.88 3.69 -3.37
C LYS A 86 11.34 3.83 -1.95
N VAL A 87 11.85 3.00 -1.05
CA VAL A 87 11.54 3.11 0.38
C VAL A 87 12.07 4.45 0.91
N VAL A 88 11.17 5.25 1.49
CA VAL A 88 11.42 6.57 2.06
C VAL A 88 11.57 6.51 3.58
N HIS A 89 10.76 5.68 4.23
CA HIS A 89 10.76 5.47 5.68
C HIS A 89 10.26 4.07 6.00
N PHE A 90 10.66 3.54 7.14
CA PHE A 90 10.13 2.28 7.66
C PHE A 90 10.00 2.35 9.18
N ASP A 91 8.99 1.67 9.68
CA ASP A 91 8.66 1.57 11.09
C ASP A 91 8.82 0.12 11.55
N LEU A 92 9.60 -0.08 12.61
CA LEU A 92 9.80 -1.37 13.23
C LEU A 92 9.14 -1.40 14.60
N ILE A 93 8.38 -2.45 14.87
CA ILE A 93 7.86 -2.72 16.21
C ILE A 93 8.71 -3.80 16.89
N GLY A 94 9.25 -3.46 18.06
CA GLY A 94 10.01 -4.38 18.90
C GLY A 94 9.07 -5.41 19.55
N LEU A 95 9.48 -6.67 19.51
CA LEU A 95 8.70 -7.78 20.04
C LEU A 95 9.01 -7.99 21.52
N THR A 96 7.97 -7.91 22.36
CA THR A 96 8.04 -8.27 23.78
C THR A 96 7.26 -9.56 23.99
N ARG A 97 7.88 -10.52 24.67
CA ARG A 97 7.21 -11.80 24.95
C ARG A 97 5.97 -11.59 25.83
N GLY A 98 4.85 -12.19 25.40
CA GLY A 98 3.60 -12.16 26.13
C GLY A 98 2.71 -10.94 25.90
N GLU A 99 3.13 -9.98 25.08
CA GLU A 99 2.30 -8.85 24.65
C GLU A 99 1.76 -9.10 23.26
N LYS A 100 0.48 -8.78 23.05
CA LYS A 100 -0.14 -8.83 21.73
C LYS A 100 0.33 -7.63 20.93
N ILE A 101 0.53 -7.84 19.66
CA ILE A 101 0.95 -6.81 18.70
C ILE A 101 -0.02 -6.74 17.54
N GLU A 102 -0.20 -5.55 17.02
CA GLU A 102 -0.97 -5.29 15.82
C GLU A 102 0.01 -5.11 14.64
N LEU A 103 -0.22 -5.86 13.57
CA LEU A 103 0.59 -5.79 12.36
C LEU A 103 -0.24 -6.09 11.12
N GLU A 104 0.23 -5.63 9.98
CA GLU A 104 -0.32 -5.95 8.66
C GLU A 104 0.35 -7.21 8.11
N VAL A 105 -0.45 -8.21 7.76
CA VAL A 105 0.04 -9.44 7.15
C VAL A 105 -0.50 -9.58 5.74
N PRO A 106 0.35 -9.91 4.76
CA PRO A 106 -0.09 -10.09 3.39
C PRO A 106 -0.97 -11.33 3.24
N VAL A 107 -1.98 -11.21 2.37
CA VAL A 107 -2.85 -12.30 1.95
C VAL A 107 -2.17 -13.07 0.82
N GLN A 108 -2.25 -14.38 0.85
CA GLN A 108 -1.80 -15.25 -0.24
C GLN A 108 -2.98 -16.11 -0.72
N ILE A 109 -3.34 -15.94 -1.97
CA ILE A 109 -4.42 -16.69 -2.60
C ILE A 109 -3.90 -18.06 -3.01
N LEU A 110 -4.63 -19.10 -2.58
CA LEU A 110 -4.36 -20.49 -2.97
C LEU A 110 -5.44 -20.99 -3.93
N GLY A 111 -5.00 -21.74 -4.95
CA GLY A 111 -5.90 -22.37 -5.91
C GLY A 111 -6.25 -21.46 -7.09
N SER A 112 -7.23 -21.91 -7.88
CA SER A 112 -7.80 -21.18 -9.01
C SER A 112 -9.31 -21.29 -8.93
N ALA A 113 -10.00 -20.17 -8.82
CA ALA A 113 -11.45 -20.11 -8.71
C ALA A 113 -12.14 -20.75 -9.94
N VAL A 114 -13.24 -21.44 -9.71
CA VAL A 114 -14.10 -21.98 -10.80
C VAL A 114 -14.59 -20.83 -11.67
N GLY A 115 -15.02 -19.72 -11.07
CA GLY A 115 -15.49 -18.56 -11.78
C GLY A 115 -14.44 -17.91 -12.70
N VAL A 116 -13.14 -18.02 -12.40
CA VAL A 116 -12.08 -17.56 -13.31
C VAL A 116 -11.98 -18.46 -14.55
N LYS A 117 -12.19 -19.78 -14.39
CA LYS A 117 -12.22 -20.73 -15.51
C LYS A 117 -13.44 -20.50 -16.43
N GLU A 118 -14.52 -19.93 -15.87
CA GLU A 118 -15.74 -19.59 -16.60
C GLU A 118 -15.67 -18.19 -17.26
N GLY A 119 -14.53 -17.50 -17.14
CA GLY A 119 -14.31 -16.20 -17.77
C GLY A 119 -14.47 -15.00 -16.81
N GLY A 120 -14.61 -15.22 -15.50
CA GLY A 120 -14.56 -14.18 -14.48
C GLY A 120 -13.14 -13.67 -14.24
N LEU A 121 -13.05 -12.48 -13.66
CA LEU A 121 -11.81 -11.87 -13.20
C LEU A 121 -11.73 -11.93 -11.68
N LEU A 122 -10.65 -12.49 -11.15
CA LEU A 122 -10.36 -12.46 -9.72
C LEU A 122 -9.88 -11.05 -9.34
N GLN A 123 -10.57 -10.41 -8.43
CA GLN A 123 -10.23 -9.09 -7.90
C GLN A 123 -9.89 -9.20 -6.41
N GLU A 124 -8.66 -8.85 -6.06
CA GLU A 124 -8.23 -8.65 -4.68
C GLU A 124 -8.53 -7.23 -4.24
N SER A 125 -9.41 -7.07 -3.24
CA SER A 125 -9.72 -5.78 -2.65
C SER A 125 -8.81 -5.45 -1.48
N LEU A 126 -8.40 -6.45 -0.72
CA LEU A 126 -7.48 -6.32 0.41
C LEU A 126 -6.26 -7.23 0.21
N HIS A 127 -5.12 -6.64 -0.11
CA HIS A 127 -3.85 -7.37 -0.24
C HIS A 127 -3.19 -7.68 1.11
N LYS A 128 -3.59 -6.98 2.18
CA LYS A 128 -3.09 -7.13 3.54
C LYS A 128 -4.24 -7.08 4.54
N LEU A 129 -4.15 -7.83 5.62
CA LEU A 129 -5.08 -7.79 6.74
C LEU A 129 -4.39 -7.31 8.00
N ASN A 130 -5.07 -6.45 8.75
CA ASN A 130 -4.64 -6.01 10.08
C ASN A 130 -5.00 -7.09 11.08
N ILE A 131 -4.02 -7.64 11.74
CA ILE A 131 -4.20 -8.68 12.72
C ILE A 131 -3.60 -8.32 14.07
N GLU A 132 -4.22 -8.81 15.13
CA GLU A 132 -3.68 -8.81 16.49
C GLU A 132 -3.29 -10.24 16.87
N CYS A 133 -2.03 -10.46 17.18
CA CYS A 133 -1.52 -11.77 17.60
C CYS A 133 -0.36 -11.66 18.59
N LEU A 134 0.00 -12.80 19.19
CA LEU A 134 1.22 -12.92 19.98
C LEU A 134 2.45 -13.07 19.06
N PRO A 135 3.65 -12.58 19.45
CA PRO A 135 4.87 -12.72 18.68
C PRO A 135 5.24 -14.13 18.22
N VAL A 136 4.81 -15.13 18.99
CA VAL A 136 5.04 -16.56 18.67
C VAL A 136 4.15 -17.04 17.52
N ASN A 137 2.98 -16.42 17.35
CA ASN A 137 1.93 -16.86 16.42
C ASN A 137 1.84 -15.98 15.17
N ILE A 138 2.82 -15.12 14.90
CA ILE A 138 2.84 -14.28 13.70
C ILE A 138 2.93 -15.19 12.48
N PRO A 139 1.95 -15.18 11.54
CA PRO A 139 2.06 -15.93 10.29
C PRO A 139 2.96 -15.21 9.29
N GLN A 140 3.53 -15.95 8.34
CA GLN A 140 4.29 -15.34 7.23
C GLN A 140 3.35 -14.71 6.20
N SER A 141 2.23 -15.38 5.93
CA SER A 141 1.14 -14.95 5.04
C SER A 141 -0.15 -15.56 5.54
N LEU A 142 -1.28 -14.97 5.18
CA LEU A 142 -2.60 -15.52 5.42
C LEU A 142 -3.08 -16.20 4.14
N GLU A 143 -3.19 -17.52 4.18
CA GLU A 143 -3.59 -18.32 3.04
C GLU A 143 -5.11 -18.36 2.92
N ILE A 144 -5.64 -18.01 1.75
CA ILE A 144 -7.06 -18.01 1.43
C ILE A 144 -7.31 -18.90 0.22
N ASP A 145 -8.12 -19.94 0.38
CA ASP A 145 -8.51 -20.84 -0.70
C ASP A 145 -9.71 -20.26 -1.48
N VAL A 146 -9.49 -20.00 -2.76
CA VAL A 146 -10.50 -19.44 -3.67
C VAL A 146 -11.08 -20.50 -4.62
N THR A 147 -10.72 -21.77 -4.50
CA THR A 147 -11.10 -22.82 -5.46
C THR A 147 -12.60 -22.99 -5.63
N SER A 148 -13.40 -22.74 -4.59
CA SER A 148 -14.84 -22.90 -4.61
C SER A 148 -15.63 -21.69 -5.12
N LEU A 149 -14.97 -20.56 -5.43
CA LEU A 149 -15.64 -19.33 -5.82
C LEU A 149 -16.16 -19.40 -7.26
N ASN A 150 -17.43 -19.10 -7.44
CA ASN A 150 -18.08 -18.91 -8.74
C ASN A 150 -18.05 -17.42 -9.13
N VAL A 151 -18.49 -17.14 -10.34
CA VAL A 151 -18.66 -15.76 -10.82
C VAL A 151 -19.72 -15.04 -10.00
N GLY A 152 -19.36 -13.90 -9.42
CA GLY A 152 -20.21 -13.10 -8.52
C GLY A 152 -20.03 -13.39 -7.04
N ASP A 153 -19.28 -14.43 -6.67
CA ASP A 153 -19.01 -14.73 -5.25
C ASP A 153 -17.88 -13.85 -4.71
N SER A 154 -17.91 -13.58 -3.40
CA SER A 154 -16.91 -12.84 -2.65
C SER A 154 -16.62 -13.50 -1.32
N ILE A 155 -15.39 -13.38 -0.85
CA ILE A 155 -14.95 -13.76 0.50
C ILE A 155 -14.85 -12.49 1.33
N HIS A 156 -15.55 -12.46 2.46
CA HIS A 156 -15.49 -11.39 3.43
C HIS A 156 -14.54 -11.74 4.58
N VAL A 157 -14.14 -10.72 5.32
CA VAL A 157 -13.32 -10.89 6.52
C VAL A 157 -14.01 -11.80 7.55
N ALA A 158 -15.34 -11.72 7.66
CA ALA A 158 -16.14 -12.57 8.54
C ALA A 158 -16.01 -14.08 8.24
N ASP A 159 -15.74 -14.44 6.98
CA ASP A 159 -15.61 -15.84 6.55
C ASP A 159 -14.24 -16.45 6.90
N LEU A 160 -13.30 -15.59 7.31
CA LEU A 160 -11.93 -15.99 7.62
C LEU A 160 -11.76 -16.28 9.11
N SER A 161 -11.27 -17.47 9.43
CA SER A 161 -10.97 -17.87 10.79
C SER A 161 -9.57 -18.47 10.87
N PHE A 162 -8.69 -17.85 11.66
CA PHE A 162 -7.33 -18.32 11.88
C PHE A 162 -7.09 -18.63 13.35
N GLU A 163 -6.31 -19.67 13.64
CA GLU A 163 -5.99 -20.06 15.01
C GLU A 163 -5.09 -19.01 15.68
N ASN A 164 -5.48 -18.56 16.88
CA ASN A 164 -4.72 -17.61 17.71
C ASN A 164 -4.44 -16.23 17.09
N ILE A 165 -5.24 -15.82 16.11
CA ILE A 165 -5.15 -14.54 15.43
C ILE A 165 -6.51 -13.87 15.49
N THR A 166 -6.53 -12.58 15.86
CA THR A 166 -7.73 -11.75 15.80
C THR A 166 -7.59 -10.79 14.64
N ILE A 167 -8.53 -10.78 13.69
CA ILE A 167 -8.55 -9.83 12.58
C ILE A 167 -9.21 -8.54 13.07
N LEU A 168 -8.59 -7.40 12.79
CA LEU A 168 -9.05 -6.07 13.21
C LEU A 168 -9.82 -5.34 12.10
N ASN A 169 -9.79 -5.84 10.87
CA ASN A 169 -10.55 -5.27 9.76
C ASN A 169 -12.05 -5.43 9.98
N PRO A 170 -12.89 -4.55 9.40
CA PRO A 170 -14.35 -4.70 9.44
C PRO A 170 -14.79 -6.05 8.87
N GLU A 171 -15.74 -6.70 9.52
CA GLU A 171 -16.26 -8.01 9.13
C GLU A 171 -16.88 -8.01 7.72
N ASP A 172 -17.51 -6.89 7.33
CA ASP A 172 -18.16 -6.71 6.03
C ASP A 172 -17.16 -6.42 4.89
N ALA A 173 -15.87 -6.24 5.18
CA ALA A 173 -14.88 -5.92 4.16
C ALA A 173 -14.65 -7.13 3.24
N ILE A 174 -14.67 -6.89 1.94
CA ILE A 174 -14.39 -7.91 0.92
C ILE A 174 -12.86 -8.06 0.80
N VAL A 175 -12.38 -9.28 0.90
CA VAL A 175 -10.97 -9.61 0.71
C VAL A 175 -10.70 -9.97 -0.74
N VAL A 176 -11.49 -10.91 -1.28
CA VAL A 176 -11.37 -11.38 -2.67
C VAL A 176 -12.76 -11.52 -3.27
N SER A 177 -12.94 -11.18 -4.53
CA SER A 177 -14.17 -11.39 -5.28
C SER A 177 -13.89 -11.84 -6.72
N VAL A 178 -14.85 -12.56 -7.31
CA VAL A 178 -14.80 -12.93 -8.74
C VAL A 178 -15.87 -12.15 -9.47
N VAL A 179 -15.45 -11.21 -10.33
CA VAL A 179 -16.35 -10.34 -11.08
C VAL A 179 -16.34 -10.68 -12.55
N LEU A 180 -17.45 -10.42 -13.24
CA LEU A 180 -17.49 -10.48 -14.70
C LEU A 180 -16.67 -9.32 -15.28
N PRO A 181 -15.81 -9.56 -16.29
CA PRO A 181 -15.13 -8.48 -16.98
C PRO A 181 -16.18 -7.56 -17.62
N LYS A 182 -16.10 -6.28 -17.33
CA LYS A 182 -16.93 -5.28 -18.02
C LYS A 182 -16.41 -5.18 -19.45
N VAL A 183 -17.13 -5.74 -20.40
CA VAL A 183 -16.87 -5.51 -21.82
C VAL A 183 -17.17 -4.04 -22.08
N GLU A 184 -16.17 -3.20 -22.17
CA GLU A 184 -16.30 -1.88 -22.78
C GLU A 184 -16.68 -2.15 -24.24
N LYS A 185 -17.94 -1.90 -24.58
CA LYS A 185 -18.33 -1.79 -26.00
C LYS A 185 -17.54 -0.62 -26.53
N GLU A 186 -16.55 -0.91 -27.39
CA GLU A 186 -15.99 0.12 -28.26
C GLU A 186 -17.16 0.84 -28.91
N PRO A 187 -17.21 2.18 -28.92
CA PRO A 187 -18.23 2.90 -29.64
C PRO A 187 -18.15 2.46 -31.10
N GLU A 188 -19.20 1.80 -31.58
CA GLU A 188 -19.33 1.50 -33.01
C GLU A 188 -19.12 2.81 -33.77
N PRO A 189 -18.26 2.84 -34.81
CA PRO A 189 -18.12 4.04 -35.64
C PRO A 189 -19.50 4.36 -36.22
N ALA A 190 -20.00 5.53 -35.88
CA ALA A 190 -21.21 6.07 -36.45
C ALA A 190 -21.04 6.04 -37.99
N GLU A 191 -21.79 5.22 -38.67
CA GLU A 191 -21.97 5.30 -40.11
C GLU A 191 -22.52 6.71 -40.42
N GLU A 192 -21.69 7.51 -41.07
CA GLU A 192 -22.10 8.75 -41.74
C GLU A 192 -23.11 8.39 -42.83
N GLY A 193 -24.38 8.58 -42.53
CA GLY A 193 -25.45 8.64 -43.52
C GLY A 193 -25.70 10.09 -43.88
N GLU A 194 -25.31 10.44 -45.07
CA GLU A 194 -25.61 11.68 -45.77
C GLU A 194 -27.13 11.93 -45.81
N GLU A 195 -27.55 13.17 -45.48
CA GLU A 195 -28.59 13.87 -46.25
C GLU A 195 -28.41 15.39 -46.06
N PHE A 196 -28.00 15.99 -47.16
CA PHE A 196 -28.02 17.40 -47.43
C PHE A 196 -29.48 17.89 -47.47
N ASP A 197 -29.79 18.93 -46.74
CA ASP A 197 -30.88 19.83 -47.19
C ASP A 197 -30.44 21.28 -46.88
N GLU A 198 -30.36 22.04 -47.97
CA GLU A 198 -30.11 23.47 -48.01
C GLU A 198 -31.36 24.23 -47.60
N GLU A 199 -31.26 25.14 -46.63
CA GLU A 199 -32.03 26.39 -46.70
C GLU A 199 -31.28 27.56 -46.07
N GLU A 200 -31.19 28.60 -46.88
CA GLU A 200 -30.58 29.91 -46.65
C GLU A 200 -31.17 30.66 -45.45
N GLY A 201 -30.37 31.37 -44.74
CA GLY A 201 -30.80 32.33 -43.74
C GLY A 201 -29.66 33.17 -43.18
N THR A 202 -29.31 34.21 -43.91
CA THR A 202 -28.41 35.29 -43.54
C THR A 202 -28.70 35.94 -42.20
N ALA A 203 -27.67 36.11 -41.36
CA ALA A 203 -27.50 37.31 -40.52
C ALA A 203 -26.07 37.36 -39.92
N GLU A 204 -25.47 38.48 -40.12
CA GLU A 204 -24.10 38.89 -39.81
C GLU A 204 -23.79 38.97 -38.32
N PRO A 205 -22.50 38.92 -37.94
CA PRO A 205 -22.08 39.01 -36.54
C PRO A 205 -21.84 40.47 -36.13
N GLU A 206 -22.42 40.90 -35.03
CA GLU A 206 -22.00 42.14 -34.38
C GLU A 206 -20.83 41.90 -33.39
N VAL A 207 -19.74 42.57 -33.71
CA VAL A 207 -18.58 42.76 -32.87
C VAL A 207 -18.83 43.99 -31.99
N ILE A 208 -18.78 43.84 -30.68
CA ILE A 208 -18.53 44.99 -29.78
C ILE A 208 -17.36 44.66 -28.88
N GLY A 209 -16.24 45.28 -29.25
CA GLY A 209 -15.09 45.43 -28.36
C GLY A 209 -15.18 46.75 -27.60
N LYS A 210 -14.59 46.76 -26.42
CA LYS A 210 -13.94 47.86 -25.68
C LYS A 210 -13.72 47.33 -24.27
N GLY A 211 -12.55 47.15 -23.77
CA GLY A 211 -11.41 48.07 -23.72
C GLY A 211 -11.49 48.94 -22.47
N LYS A 212 -10.74 48.57 -21.44
CA LYS A 212 -10.02 49.54 -20.61
C LYS A 212 -9.06 48.83 -19.61
N GLU A 213 -7.81 49.07 -19.81
CA GLU A 213 -6.72 49.06 -18.84
C GLU A 213 -6.82 50.28 -17.88
N PRO A 214 -5.76 50.54 -17.07
CA PRO A 214 -5.56 50.12 -15.70
C PRO A 214 -5.52 51.33 -14.73
N GLU A 215 -5.48 51.16 -13.44
CA GLU A 215 -4.99 52.20 -12.53
C GLU A 215 -4.22 51.57 -11.36
N GLU A 216 -2.97 51.95 -11.30
CA GLU A 216 -2.09 51.96 -10.15
C GLU A 216 -2.64 52.90 -9.05
N GLU A 217 -2.34 52.63 -7.82
CA GLU A 217 -1.84 53.50 -6.73
C GLU A 217 -1.93 52.72 -5.40
N ASN A 218 -0.82 52.35 -4.80
CA ASN A 218 0.16 53.05 -3.97
C ASN A 218 -0.36 53.47 -2.57
N LYS A 219 0.46 53.11 -1.54
CA LYS A 219 0.53 53.60 -0.13
C LYS A 219 -0.53 52.97 0.83
N GLU A 220 -0.09 52.35 1.89
CA GLU A 220 0.90 52.69 2.95
C GLU A 220 1.45 51.41 3.64
#